data_d15b6b11e3f68e191fd9f521aa90abfc
#
_entry.id   d15b6b11e3f68e191fd9f521aa90abfc
#
_cell.length_a   1.000
_cell.length_b   1.000
_cell.length_c   1.000
_cell.angle_alpha   90.00
_cell.angle_beta   90.00
_cell.angle_gamma   90.00
#
_symmetry.space_group_name_H-M   'P 1'
#
loop_
_entity.id
_entity.type
_entity.pdbx_description
1 polymer ?
#
loop_
_entity_poly.entity_id
_entity_poly.type
_entity_poly.pdbx_seq_one_letter_code
_entity_poly.pdbx_strand_id
1 'polypeptide(L)'
;ERGNLKPLVESIRQRLLAEGRIGEEIIRHTGGEIPVGGMLNAYSRLEDVHVLLAGDAAGLTNPVTGAGIPAAVISGELAGEAAVAAVSGRSDAGEDYLDELLGVFGASLERALNRRRDILCIHSEGHGPKTEDFRRTWIAYPEYWAA
;
A
#
# COMPACT_ATOMS: atom_id res chain seq x y z
N GLU A 1 -6.83 -4.73 17.97
CA GLU A 1 -6.80 -6.22 17.94
C GLU A 1 -6.52 -6.70 16.53
N ARG A 2 -5.51 -7.54 16.37
CA ARG A 2 -5.23 -8.21 15.08
C ARG A 2 -6.36 -9.22 14.84
N GLY A 3 -7.26 -8.91 13.92
CA GLY A 3 -8.35 -9.81 13.55
C GLY A 3 -7.81 -11.11 12.94
N ASN A 4 -8.38 -12.25 13.31
CA ASN A 4 -8.07 -13.51 12.65
C ASN A 4 -8.77 -13.55 11.28
N LEU A 5 -8.01 -13.36 10.19
CA LEU A 5 -8.54 -13.35 8.82
C LEU A 5 -8.85 -14.77 8.29
N LYS A 6 -8.35 -15.83 8.93
CA LYS A 6 -8.54 -17.23 8.43
C LYS A 6 -10.00 -17.61 8.26
N PRO A 7 -10.91 -17.37 9.22
CA PRO A 7 -12.32 -17.72 9.04
C PRO A 7 -12.99 -16.94 7.90
N LEU A 8 -12.60 -15.68 7.70
CA LEU A 8 -13.14 -14.86 6.61
C LEU A 8 -12.68 -15.37 5.24
N VAL A 9 -11.39 -15.68 5.09
CA VAL A 9 -10.84 -16.26 3.86
C VAL A 9 -11.50 -17.60 3.55
N GLU A 10 -11.68 -18.47 4.57
CA GLU A 10 -12.33 -19.76 4.38
C GLU A 10 -13.81 -19.60 4.00
N SER A 11 -14.53 -18.66 4.59
CA SER A 11 -15.91 -18.37 4.22
C SER A 11 -16.04 -17.94 2.76
N ILE A 12 -15.13 -17.07 2.28
CA ILE A 12 -15.08 -16.64 0.88
C ILE A 12 -14.76 -17.84 -0.03
N ARG A 13 -13.80 -18.68 0.35
CA ARG A 13 -13.43 -19.88 -0.39
C ARG A 13 -14.63 -20.83 -0.56
N GLN A 14 -15.35 -21.12 0.51
CA GLN A 14 -16.53 -21.98 0.46
C GLN A 14 -17.62 -21.43 -0.45
N ARG A 15 -17.85 -20.13 -0.42
CA ARG A 15 -18.80 -19.49 -1.34
C ARG A 15 -18.39 -19.65 -2.80
N LEU A 16 -17.11 -19.40 -3.12
CA LEU A 16 -16.60 -19.52 -4.49
C LEU A 16 -16.62 -20.97 -4.99
N LEU A 17 -16.41 -21.96 -4.09
CA LEU A 17 -16.58 -23.39 -4.40
C LEU A 17 -18.03 -23.69 -4.75
N ALA A 18 -18.97 -23.25 -3.92
CA ALA A 18 -20.40 -23.47 -4.15
C ALA A 18 -20.90 -22.81 -5.45
N GLU A 19 -20.29 -21.71 -5.86
CA GLU A 19 -20.55 -21.02 -7.13
C GLU A 19 -19.81 -21.68 -8.32
N GLY A 20 -19.02 -22.72 -8.12
CA GLY A 20 -18.24 -23.41 -9.16
C GLY A 20 -17.10 -22.54 -9.76
N ARG A 21 -16.66 -21.50 -9.07
CA ARG A 21 -15.67 -20.53 -9.56
C ARG A 21 -14.23 -20.95 -9.28
N ILE A 22 -14.03 -21.83 -8.32
CA ILE A 22 -12.73 -22.40 -7.96
C ILE A 22 -12.87 -23.92 -7.74
N GLY A 23 -11.75 -24.65 -7.83
CA GLY A 23 -11.68 -26.08 -7.49
C GLY A 23 -11.46 -26.30 -6.00
N GLU A 24 -11.59 -27.57 -5.57
CA GLU A 24 -11.38 -27.97 -4.16
C GLU A 24 -9.91 -27.96 -3.75
N GLU A 25 -9.02 -28.19 -4.72
CA GLU A 25 -7.59 -28.28 -4.46
C GLU A 25 -7.00 -26.94 -4.02
N ILE A 26 -6.25 -26.96 -2.92
CA ILE A 26 -5.48 -25.83 -2.43
C ILE A 26 -4.03 -26.02 -2.87
N ILE A 27 -3.60 -25.24 -3.86
CA ILE A 27 -2.24 -25.31 -4.40
C ILE A 27 -1.24 -24.81 -3.36
N ARG A 28 -1.57 -23.70 -2.69
CA ARG A 28 -0.67 -23.06 -1.71
C ARG A 28 -1.41 -22.07 -0.82
N HIS A 29 -1.02 -22.01 0.44
CA HIS A 29 -1.36 -20.90 1.33
C HIS A 29 -0.25 -19.88 1.33
N THR A 30 -0.56 -18.65 0.98
CA THR A 30 0.36 -17.51 1.06
C THR A 30 -0.32 -16.34 1.74
N GLY A 31 0.44 -15.56 2.46
CA GLY A 31 -0.06 -14.36 3.13
C GLY A 31 1.06 -13.69 3.91
N GLY A 32 0.87 -12.43 4.21
CA GLY A 32 1.79 -11.62 4.98
C GLY A 32 1.14 -10.33 5.45
N GLU A 33 1.79 -9.65 6.37
CA GLU A 33 1.42 -8.30 6.76
C GLU A 33 1.93 -7.34 5.68
N ILE A 34 1.10 -6.36 5.30
CA ILE A 34 1.46 -5.28 4.39
C ILE A 34 1.48 -3.95 5.15
N PRO A 35 2.44 -3.07 4.87
CA PRO A 35 2.50 -1.76 5.52
C PRO A 35 1.38 -0.88 4.98
N VAL A 36 0.47 -0.46 5.84
CA VAL A 36 -0.66 0.42 5.50
C VAL A 36 -0.61 1.75 6.26
N GLY A 37 0.56 2.09 6.79
CA GLY A 37 0.80 3.32 7.55
C GLY A 37 1.13 4.55 6.70
N GLY A 38 1.29 4.36 5.39
CA GLY A 38 1.75 5.39 4.46
C GLY A 38 3.25 5.43 4.29
N MET A 39 3.72 6.38 3.50
CA MET A 39 5.11 6.51 3.10
C MET A 39 6.03 6.77 4.30
N LEU A 40 7.14 6.06 4.35
CA LEU A 40 8.23 6.24 5.30
C LEU A 40 9.28 7.18 4.72
N ASN A 41 10.26 7.60 5.53
CA ASN A 41 11.47 8.23 4.98
C ASN A 41 12.26 7.16 4.21
N ALA A 42 12.17 7.24 2.88
CA ALA A 42 12.69 6.22 1.97
C ALA A 42 14.19 6.36 1.67
N TYR A 43 14.85 7.36 2.23
CA TYR A 43 16.28 7.58 2.08
C TYR A 43 16.95 7.79 3.43
N SER A 44 18.14 7.22 3.58
CA SER A 44 19.03 7.48 4.70
C SER A 44 20.48 7.30 4.25
N ARG A 45 21.39 7.93 4.96
CA ARG A 45 22.81 7.74 4.77
C ARG A 45 23.44 7.15 6.05
N LEU A 46 24.14 6.05 5.88
CA LEU A 46 24.91 5.41 6.94
C LEU A 46 26.38 5.54 6.58
N GLU A 47 27.08 6.48 7.21
CA GLU A 47 28.45 6.87 6.85
C GLU A 47 28.52 7.25 5.36
N ASP A 48 29.22 6.46 4.55
CA ASP A 48 29.36 6.67 3.10
C ASP A 48 28.40 5.80 2.26
N VAL A 49 27.46 5.08 2.90
CA VAL A 49 26.52 4.20 2.23
C VAL A 49 25.14 4.87 2.11
N HIS A 50 24.65 5.00 0.89
CA HIS A 50 23.28 5.40 0.62
C HIS A 50 22.33 4.20 0.81
N VAL A 51 21.27 4.37 1.59
CA VAL A 51 20.22 3.37 1.82
C VAL A 51 18.92 3.90 1.22
N LEU A 52 18.42 3.20 0.21
CA LEU A 52 17.18 3.54 -0.49
C LEU A 52 16.14 2.45 -0.23
N LEU A 53 14.95 2.83 0.24
CA LEU A 53 13.83 1.92 0.44
C LEU A 53 12.86 2.05 -0.73
N ALA A 54 12.36 0.93 -1.26
CA ALA A 54 11.41 0.90 -2.36
C ALA A 54 10.20 0.01 -2.03
N GLY A 55 9.10 0.18 -2.73
CA GLY A 55 7.89 -0.63 -2.58
C GLY A 55 7.34 -0.64 -1.16
N ASP A 56 7.02 -1.82 -0.66
CA ASP A 56 6.46 -2.02 0.67
C ASP A 56 7.43 -1.57 1.78
N ALA A 57 8.75 -1.71 1.58
CA ALA A 57 9.75 -1.23 2.53
C ALA A 57 9.73 0.30 2.69
N ALA A 58 9.34 1.04 1.65
CA ALA A 58 9.15 2.48 1.69
C ALA A 58 7.72 2.90 2.11
N GLY A 59 6.84 1.95 2.41
CA GLY A 59 5.46 2.21 2.80
C GLY A 59 4.57 2.67 1.63
N LEU A 60 4.88 2.27 0.39
CA LEU A 60 4.19 2.72 -0.81
C LEU A 60 2.95 1.89 -1.17
N THR A 61 2.60 0.89 -0.37
CA THR A 61 1.36 0.13 -0.55
C THR A 61 0.14 1.01 -0.30
N ASN A 62 -0.84 0.97 -1.21
CA ASN A 62 -2.09 1.71 -1.03
C ASN A 62 -2.84 1.21 0.21
N PRO A 63 -3.08 2.05 1.22
CA PRO A 63 -3.65 1.62 2.50
C PRO A 63 -5.13 1.19 2.42
N VAL A 64 -5.84 1.52 1.36
CA VAL A 64 -7.25 1.11 1.16
C VAL A 64 -7.32 -0.24 0.47
N THR A 65 -6.58 -0.42 -0.63
CA THR A 65 -6.71 -1.59 -1.50
C THR A 65 -5.68 -2.70 -1.22
N GLY A 66 -4.56 -2.37 -0.54
CA GLY A 66 -3.42 -3.25 -0.40
C GLY A 66 -2.59 -3.41 -1.69
N ALA A 67 -2.87 -2.61 -2.72
CA ALA A 67 -2.14 -2.66 -3.98
C ALA A 67 -0.75 -2.01 -3.82
N GLY A 68 0.32 -2.76 -4.14
CA GLY A 68 1.71 -2.32 -4.01
C GLY A 68 2.57 -2.58 -5.24
N ILE A 69 2.16 -3.49 -6.14
CA ILE A 69 2.99 -3.93 -7.28
C ILE A 69 3.43 -2.77 -8.18
N PRO A 70 2.54 -1.88 -8.68
CA PRO A 70 2.97 -0.76 -9.51
C PRO A 70 3.92 0.20 -8.78
N ALA A 71 3.63 0.46 -7.50
CA ALA A 71 4.48 1.31 -6.67
C ALA A 71 5.88 0.70 -6.45
N ALA A 72 5.95 -0.62 -6.25
CA ALA A 72 7.23 -1.32 -6.11
C ALA A 72 8.08 -1.25 -7.38
N VAL A 73 7.46 -1.40 -8.56
CA VAL A 73 8.16 -1.30 -9.85
C VAL A 73 8.70 0.11 -10.07
N ILE A 74 7.83 1.13 -9.96
CA ILE A 74 8.22 2.52 -10.18
C ILE A 74 9.29 2.98 -9.19
N SER A 75 9.09 2.72 -7.89
CA SER A 75 10.08 3.12 -6.88
C SER A 75 11.39 2.34 -6.99
N GLY A 76 11.35 1.09 -7.47
CA GLY A 76 12.55 0.31 -7.74
C GLY A 76 13.36 0.86 -8.91
N GLU A 77 12.70 1.34 -9.97
CA GLU A 77 13.34 2.04 -11.09
C GLU A 77 14.00 3.33 -10.63
N LEU A 78 13.28 4.20 -9.93
CA LEU A 78 13.80 5.45 -9.36
C LEU A 78 14.98 5.19 -8.39
N ALA A 79 14.90 4.16 -7.55
CA ALA A 79 15.99 3.78 -6.67
C ALA A 79 17.24 3.34 -7.44
N GLY A 80 17.05 2.61 -8.55
CA GLY A 80 18.14 2.21 -9.44
C GLY A 80 18.84 3.41 -10.08
N GLU A 81 18.07 4.38 -10.58
CA GLU A 81 18.59 5.63 -11.14
C GLU A 81 19.36 6.46 -10.10
N ALA A 82 18.81 6.61 -8.91
CA ALA A 82 19.47 7.30 -7.79
C ALA A 82 20.77 6.60 -7.38
N ALA A 83 20.78 5.27 -7.34
CA ALA A 83 21.99 4.51 -7.02
C ALA A 83 23.10 4.72 -8.06
N VAL A 84 22.75 4.72 -9.36
CA VAL A 84 23.70 5.03 -10.45
C VAL A 84 24.24 6.46 -10.32
N ALA A 85 23.38 7.43 -10.02
CA ALA A 85 23.78 8.80 -9.82
C ALA A 85 24.74 8.95 -8.61
N ALA A 86 24.43 8.31 -7.49
CA ALA A 86 25.27 8.33 -6.30
C ALA A 86 26.67 7.75 -6.53
N VAL A 87 26.77 6.57 -7.19
CA VAL A 87 28.10 5.98 -7.50
C VAL A 87 28.86 6.76 -8.57
N SER A 88 28.16 7.60 -9.35
CA SER A 88 28.76 8.54 -10.30
C SER A 88 29.20 9.86 -9.67
N GLY A 89 29.06 10.01 -8.33
CA GLY A 89 29.53 11.14 -7.56
C GLY A 89 28.49 12.22 -7.26
N ARG A 90 27.18 12.00 -7.56
CA ARG A 90 26.10 12.90 -7.14
C ARG A 90 25.80 12.69 -5.66
N SER A 91 26.11 13.67 -4.85
CA SER A 91 25.94 13.61 -3.39
C SER A 91 24.48 13.74 -2.94
N ASP A 92 23.64 14.36 -3.75
CA ASP A 92 22.21 14.68 -3.51
C ASP A 92 21.23 13.67 -4.13
N ALA A 93 21.75 12.61 -4.75
CA ALA A 93 20.94 11.61 -5.45
C ALA A 93 19.90 10.90 -4.54
N GLY A 94 20.18 10.79 -3.25
CA GLY A 94 19.24 10.18 -2.31
C GLY A 94 18.13 11.12 -1.90
N GLU A 95 18.41 12.41 -1.74
CA GLU A 95 17.43 13.46 -1.51
C GLU A 95 16.50 13.62 -2.71
N ASP A 96 17.05 13.67 -3.92
CA ASP A 96 16.28 13.71 -5.16
C ASP A 96 15.33 12.51 -5.28
N TYR A 97 15.82 11.31 -4.95
CA TYR A 97 14.99 10.10 -4.92
C TYR A 97 13.78 10.25 -3.98
N LEU A 98 14.00 10.77 -2.78
CA LEU A 98 12.92 10.99 -1.82
C LEU A 98 11.91 12.01 -2.34
N ASP A 99 12.37 13.10 -2.92
CA ASP A 99 11.53 14.16 -3.48
C ASP A 99 10.70 13.62 -4.66
N GLU A 100 11.28 12.80 -5.52
CA GLU A 100 10.53 12.15 -6.61
C GLU A 100 9.47 11.19 -6.10
N LEU A 101 9.78 10.37 -5.09
CA LEU A 101 8.76 9.50 -4.47
C LEU A 101 7.61 10.30 -3.88
N LEU A 102 7.91 11.42 -3.19
CA LEU A 102 6.89 12.31 -2.64
C LEU A 102 6.04 12.93 -3.75
N GLY A 103 6.65 13.35 -4.86
CA GLY A 103 5.95 13.88 -6.01
C GLY A 103 5.01 12.88 -6.68
N VAL A 104 5.43 11.64 -6.83
CA VAL A 104 4.65 10.58 -7.49
C VAL A 104 3.56 10.01 -6.58
N PHE A 105 3.87 9.71 -5.32
CA PHE A 105 3.01 8.92 -4.45
C PHE A 105 2.36 9.72 -3.31
N GLY A 106 2.95 10.84 -2.87
CA GLY A 106 2.59 11.53 -1.64
C GLY A 106 1.11 11.86 -1.54
N ALA A 107 0.57 12.62 -2.49
CA ALA A 107 -0.83 13.05 -2.47
C ALA A 107 -1.83 11.87 -2.55
N SER A 108 -1.49 10.85 -3.32
CA SER A 108 -2.32 9.65 -3.49
C SER A 108 -2.36 8.81 -2.21
N LEU A 109 -1.22 8.61 -1.55
CA LEU A 109 -1.12 7.87 -0.29
C LEU A 109 -1.77 8.64 0.86
N GLU A 110 -1.59 9.94 0.95
CA GLU A 110 -2.24 10.77 1.96
C GLU A 110 -3.77 10.68 1.86
N ARG A 111 -4.32 10.80 0.65
CA ARG A 111 -5.76 10.60 0.42
C ARG A 111 -6.20 9.21 0.89
N ALA A 112 -5.49 8.17 0.48
CA ALA A 112 -5.84 6.80 0.85
C ALA A 112 -5.76 6.56 2.37
N LEU A 113 -4.79 7.16 3.07
CA LEU A 113 -4.70 7.12 4.52
C LEU A 113 -5.90 7.78 5.19
N ASN A 114 -6.31 8.95 4.72
CA ASN A 114 -7.46 9.66 5.25
C ASN A 114 -8.74 8.83 5.05
N ARG A 115 -8.97 8.29 3.85
CA ARG A 115 -10.12 7.42 3.58
C ARG A 115 -10.12 6.12 4.42
N ARG A 116 -8.94 5.56 4.67
CA ARG A 116 -8.81 4.42 5.59
C ARG A 116 -9.16 4.81 7.03
N ARG A 117 -8.71 5.96 7.50
CA ARG A 117 -9.06 6.46 8.85
C ARG A 117 -10.57 6.65 8.99
N ASP A 118 -11.21 7.25 7.98
CA ASP A 118 -12.66 7.46 7.95
C ASP A 118 -13.42 6.14 8.13
N ILE A 119 -13.14 5.12 7.33
CA ILE A 119 -13.83 3.84 7.40
C ILE A 119 -13.56 3.10 8.72
N LEU A 120 -12.35 3.20 9.26
CA LEU A 120 -12.02 2.59 10.55
C LEU A 120 -12.73 3.30 11.71
N CYS A 121 -12.88 4.62 11.64
CA CYS A 121 -13.64 5.39 12.63
C CYS A 121 -15.10 4.94 12.64
N ILE A 122 -15.76 4.89 11.49
CA ILE A 122 -17.14 4.42 11.35
C ILE A 122 -17.31 3.00 11.92
N HIS A 123 -16.33 2.12 11.64
CA HIS A 123 -16.36 0.75 12.15
C HIS A 123 -16.23 0.70 13.68
N SER A 124 -15.42 1.58 14.28
CA SER A 124 -15.20 1.63 15.74
C SER A 124 -16.41 2.16 16.51
N GLU A 125 -17.32 2.90 15.88
CA GLU A 125 -18.55 3.41 16.48
C GLU A 125 -19.62 2.33 16.68
N GLY A 126 -19.33 1.08 16.32
CA GLY A 126 -20.24 -0.06 16.52
C GLY A 126 -21.33 -0.20 15.48
N HIS A 127 -21.38 0.69 14.50
CA HIS A 127 -22.26 0.60 13.34
C HIS A 127 -21.41 0.10 12.16
N GLY A 128 -21.78 -1.00 11.57
CA GLY A 128 -21.09 -1.47 10.35
C GLY A 128 -21.15 -0.39 9.26
N PRO A 129 -20.11 -0.25 8.40
CA PRO A 129 -20.11 0.72 7.31
C PRO A 129 -21.30 0.53 6.37
N LYS A 130 -21.95 1.62 5.98
CA LYS A 130 -23.06 1.64 5.00
C LYS A 130 -22.52 1.77 3.58
N THR A 131 -23.37 1.57 2.60
CA THR A 131 -23.00 1.72 1.18
C THR A 131 -22.41 3.11 0.87
N GLU A 132 -22.93 4.17 1.48
CA GLU A 132 -22.43 5.55 1.31
C GLU A 132 -21.02 5.73 1.86
N ASP A 133 -20.68 5.05 2.95
CA ASP A 133 -19.34 5.10 3.54
C ASP A 133 -18.33 4.43 2.62
N PHE A 134 -18.69 3.28 2.02
CA PHE A 134 -17.84 2.64 1.02
C PHE A 134 -17.67 3.50 -0.24
N ARG A 135 -18.69 4.23 -0.70
CA ARG A 135 -18.55 5.14 -1.84
C ARG A 135 -17.51 6.22 -1.59
N ARG A 136 -17.45 6.78 -0.37
CA ARG A 136 -16.46 7.80 -0.01
C ARG A 136 -15.05 7.22 0.25
N THR A 137 -14.95 5.98 0.68
CA THR A 137 -13.70 5.41 1.16
C THR A 137 -13.06 4.39 0.21
N TRP A 138 -13.76 4.00 -0.86
CA TRP A 138 -13.26 3.01 -1.81
C TRP A 138 -12.94 3.63 -3.17
N ILE A 139 -11.72 3.36 -3.66
CA ILE A 139 -11.11 3.98 -4.85
C ILE A 139 -11.91 3.88 -6.15
N ALA A 140 -12.83 2.91 -6.26
CA ALA A 140 -13.65 2.70 -7.45
C ALA A 140 -14.76 3.75 -7.64
N TYR A 141 -15.03 4.57 -6.61
CA TYR A 141 -16.14 5.53 -6.65
C TYR A 141 -15.66 6.97 -6.81
N PRO A 142 -16.37 7.81 -7.57
CA PRO A 142 -16.03 9.22 -7.76
C PRO A 142 -15.89 10.00 -6.43
N GLU A 143 -16.70 9.67 -5.44
CA GLU A 143 -16.71 10.32 -4.13
C GLU A 143 -15.40 10.13 -3.35
N TYR A 144 -14.64 9.08 -3.63
CA TYR A 144 -13.30 8.88 -3.08
C TYR A 144 -12.33 9.99 -3.51
N TRP A 145 -12.48 10.48 -4.73
CA TRP A 145 -11.59 11.48 -5.37
C TRP A 145 -12.01 12.92 -5.07
N ALA A 146 -13.22 13.12 -4.56
CA ALA A 146 -13.67 14.43 -4.13
C ALA A 146 -12.83 14.95 -2.95
N ALA A 147 -12.49 16.24 -2.97
CA ALA A 147 -11.71 16.92 -1.93
C ALA A 147 -12.50 16.99 -0.62
#